data_0c85afae09563b14ce79b6f90f505e5a
#
_entry.id   0c85afae09563b14ce79b6f90f505e5a
#
_cell.length_a   1.000
_cell.length_b   1.000
_cell.length_c   1.000
_cell.angle_alpha   90.00
_cell.angle_beta   90.00
_cell.angle_gamma   90.00
#
_symmetry.space_group_name_H-M   'P 1'
#
loop_
_entity.id
_entity.type
_entity.pdbx_description
1 polymer ?
#
loop_
_entity_poly.entity_id
_entity_poly.type
_entity_poly.pdbx_seq_one_letter_code
_entity_poly.pdbx_strand_id
1 'polypeptide(L)'
;MTRPDPIRSALFQISRPIFVTMRSGGPLFSHALPAHVSTQGEPSGPIPFDAFAPAVPLSLLGDRTFTARHHLKYPYVAGAMANGISSTQMVQTMAENGMIGFFGAGGLSLPEIEHAVVTLTSRLNDAPFGFNLIHSPADPDLETGTVQLYLKYGIRRISAAAFMRMTPALVYYRVKGIHQENDGRVTAPNQVIAKVSR
;
A
#
# COMPACT_ATOMS: atom_id res chain seq x y z
N MET A 1 40.43 3.79 -4.89
CA MET A 1 39.00 4.19 -4.88
C MET A 1 38.39 3.71 -6.19
N THR A 2 37.59 2.66 -6.17
CA THR A 2 36.84 2.16 -7.34
C THR A 2 35.80 3.22 -7.74
N ARG A 3 35.78 3.65 -9.00
CA ARG A 3 34.72 4.51 -9.53
C ARG A 3 33.36 3.84 -9.27
N PRO A 4 32.38 4.55 -8.71
CA PRO A 4 31.06 3.98 -8.54
C PRO A 4 30.51 3.58 -9.92
N ASP A 5 29.87 2.40 -9.96
CA ASP A 5 29.19 1.92 -11.15
C ASP A 5 28.13 2.96 -11.58
N PRO A 6 28.22 3.52 -12.80
CA PRO A 6 27.30 4.57 -13.24
C PRO A 6 25.85 4.09 -13.29
N ILE A 7 25.57 2.82 -13.58
CA ILE A 7 24.23 2.23 -13.56
C ILE A 7 23.69 2.22 -12.14
N ARG A 8 24.49 1.75 -11.18
CA ARG A 8 24.10 1.73 -9.77
C ARG A 8 23.83 3.13 -9.25
N SER A 9 24.66 4.11 -9.60
CA SER A 9 24.48 5.52 -9.20
C SER A 9 23.19 6.10 -9.77
N ALA A 10 22.83 5.77 -11.02
CA ALA A 10 21.58 6.19 -11.65
C ALA A 10 20.36 5.56 -10.96
N LEU A 11 20.42 4.27 -10.63
CA LEU A 11 19.33 3.56 -9.94
C LEU A 11 19.03 4.09 -8.53
N PHE A 12 20.00 4.68 -7.84
CA PHE A 12 19.75 5.34 -6.55
C PHE A 12 19.04 6.70 -6.67
N GLN A 13 18.82 7.21 -7.87
CA GLN A 13 18.18 8.49 -8.14
C GLN A 13 16.93 8.35 -9.02
N ILE A 14 16.14 7.30 -8.80
CA ILE A 14 14.94 6.99 -9.59
C ILE A 14 13.87 8.11 -9.60
N SER A 15 13.92 9.04 -8.66
CA SER A 15 13.06 10.23 -8.64
C SER A 15 13.45 11.31 -9.65
N ARG A 16 14.53 11.10 -10.41
CA ARG A 16 14.99 11.97 -11.48
C ARG A 16 14.99 11.20 -12.82
N PRO A 17 14.71 11.87 -13.95
CA PRO A 17 14.79 11.22 -15.25
C PRO A 17 16.24 10.79 -15.56
N ILE A 18 16.39 9.73 -16.33
CA ILE A 18 17.70 9.23 -16.78
C ILE A 18 17.72 9.24 -18.31
N PHE A 19 18.70 9.93 -18.86
CA PHE A 19 19.02 9.92 -20.29
C PHE A 19 20.25 9.07 -20.49
N VAL A 20 20.22 8.17 -21.46
CA VAL A 20 21.34 7.29 -21.82
C VAL A 20 21.83 7.68 -23.19
N THR A 21 23.14 7.93 -23.31
CA THR A 21 23.81 8.19 -24.58
C THR A 21 24.92 7.13 -24.77
N MET A 22 24.91 6.43 -25.89
CA MET A 22 25.94 5.47 -26.22
C MET A 22 27.18 6.19 -26.73
N ARG A 23 28.35 5.85 -26.20
CA ARG A 23 29.65 6.36 -26.60
C ARG A 23 30.58 5.18 -26.93
N SER A 24 31.68 5.45 -27.61
CA SER A 24 32.70 4.43 -27.93
C SER A 24 33.30 3.71 -26.71
N GLY A 25 33.19 4.32 -25.50
CA GLY A 25 33.60 3.74 -24.21
C GLY A 25 32.49 3.12 -23.38
N GLY A 26 31.28 2.98 -23.95
CA GLY A 26 30.09 2.45 -23.26
C GLY A 26 29.00 3.49 -22.98
N PRO A 27 27.92 3.11 -22.30
CA PRO A 27 26.80 3.99 -22.00
C PRO A 27 27.17 5.09 -21.01
N LEU A 28 26.77 6.31 -21.33
CA LEU A 28 26.82 7.47 -20.43
C LEU A 28 25.42 7.77 -19.90
N PHE A 29 25.28 7.91 -18.58
CA PHE A 29 24.03 8.21 -17.90
C PHE A 29 24.03 9.66 -17.43
N SER A 30 22.94 10.40 -17.69
CA SER A 30 22.74 11.78 -17.28
C SER A 30 21.34 11.99 -16.70
N HIS A 31 21.22 12.82 -15.67
CA HIS A 31 19.93 13.28 -15.14
C HIS A 31 19.49 14.62 -15.71
N ALA A 32 20.34 15.24 -16.50
CA ALA A 32 20.02 16.48 -17.23
C ALA A 32 19.75 16.14 -18.69
N LEU A 33 18.82 16.87 -19.29
CA LEU A 33 18.59 16.81 -20.72
C LEU A 33 19.90 17.21 -21.44
N PRO A 34 20.39 16.43 -22.41
CA PRO A 34 21.56 16.85 -23.17
C PRO A 34 21.37 18.24 -23.78
N ALA A 35 22.43 19.06 -23.78
CA ALA A 35 22.41 20.50 -24.07
C ALA A 35 21.91 20.90 -25.48
N HIS A 36 21.61 19.96 -26.36
CA HIS A 36 21.14 20.23 -27.73
C HIS A 36 19.62 20.14 -27.90
N VAL A 37 18.84 19.94 -26.82
CA VAL A 37 17.38 19.99 -26.88
C VAL A 37 16.92 21.39 -26.51
N SER A 38 16.57 22.19 -27.52
CA SER A 38 15.88 23.44 -27.32
C SER A 38 14.49 23.20 -26.77
N THR A 39 14.12 23.88 -25.68
CA THR A 39 12.78 23.83 -25.09
C THR A 39 11.76 24.70 -25.82
N GLN A 40 12.18 25.38 -26.89
CA GLN A 40 11.34 26.25 -27.72
C GLN A 40 11.43 25.85 -29.19
N GLY A 41 10.44 25.13 -29.66
CA GLY A 41 10.29 24.72 -31.04
C GLY A 41 10.17 23.21 -31.25
N GLU A 42 9.62 22.80 -32.39
CA GLU A 42 9.62 21.41 -32.82
C GLU A 42 11.07 20.88 -32.87
N PRO A 43 11.34 19.67 -32.39
CA PRO A 43 12.68 19.10 -32.45
C PRO A 43 13.06 18.84 -33.92
N SER A 44 13.81 19.76 -34.50
CA SER A 44 14.27 19.66 -35.88
C SER A 44 15.62 18.94 -36.02
N GLY A 45 15.85 17.88 -35.20
CA GLY A 45 17.08 17.09 -35.19
C GLY A 45 16.92 15.74 -34.54
N PRO A 46 17.91 14.85 -34.69
CA PRO A 46 17.89 13.54 -34.04
C PRO A 46 17.86 13.71 -32.51
N ILE A 47 17.06 12.87 -31.84
CA ILE A 47 16.99 12.84 -30.39
C ILE A 47 18.41 12.64 -29.82
N PRO A 48 18.91 13.52 -28.92
CA PRO A 48 20.31 13.52 -28.49
C PRO A 48 20.65 12.44 -27.45
N PHE A 49 19.80 11.44 -27.29
CA PHE A 49 20.02 10.28 -26.42
C PHE A 49 19.43 9.02 -27.05
N ASP A 50 20.04 7.87 -26.72
CA ASP A 50 19.65 6.56 -27.28
C ASP A 50 18.53 5.90 -26.48
N ALA A 51 18.42 6.21 -25.17
CA ALA A 51 17.36 5.70 -24.31
C ALA A 51 16.98 6.71 -23.23
N PHE A 52 15.74 6.60 -22.76
CA PHE A 52 15.19 7.47 -21.74
C PHE A 52 14.37 6.66 -20.72
N ALA A 53 14.63 6.92 -19.43
CA ALA A 53 13.77 6.45 -18.34
C ALA A 53 13.19 7.67 -17.63
N PRO A 54 11.86 7.79 -17.53
CA PRO A 54 11.22 8.89 -16.81
C PRO A 54 11.52 8.82 -15.32
N ALA A 55 11.39 9.95 -14.61
CA ALA A 55 11.42 9.96 -13.15
C ALA A 55 10.28 9.12 -12.59
N VAL A 56 10.60 8.23 -11.65
CA VAL A 56 9.62 7.37 -10.97
C VAL A 56 9.70 7.61 -9.45
N PRO A 57 9.18 8.73 -8.93
CA PRO A 57 9.12 8.94 -7.50
C PRO A 57 8.23 7.87 -6.85
N LEU A 58 8.56 7.45 -5.63
CA LEU A 58 7.85 6.39 -4.89
C LEU A 58 6.34 6.66 -4.76
N SER A 59 5.94 7.92 -4.72
CA SER A 59 4.53 8.34 -4.68
C SER A 59 3.74 8.04 -5.98
N LEU A 60 4.43 7.76 -7.08
CA LEU A 60 3.82 7.41 -8.38
C LEU A 60 3.83 5.92 -8.68
N LEU A 61 4.44 5.09 -7.83
CA LEU A 61 4.34 3.64 -7.95
C LEU A 61 2.91 3.20 -7.61
N GLY A 62 2.33 2.32 -8.44
CA GLY A 62 1.00 1.77 -8.22
C GLY A 62 -0.16 2.69 -8.59
N ASP A 63 -1.34 2.39 -8.07
CA ASP A 63 -2.60 3.03 -8.43
C ASP A 63 -2.85 4.30 -7.61
N ARG A 64 -3.02 5.43 -8.29
CA ARG A 64 -3.35 6.71 -7.65
C ARG A 64 -4.74 6.72 -7.00
N THR A 65 -5.68 5.94 -7.51
CA THR A 65 -7.02 5.85 -6.89
C THR A 65 -6.94 5.15 -5.54
N PHE A 66 -6.03 4.18 -5.40
CA PHE A 66 -5.76 3.52 -4.12
C PHE A 66 -5.18 4.50 -3.10
N THR A 67 -4.16 5.27 -3.46
CA THR A 67 -3.58 6.26 -2.55
C THR A 67 -4.58 7.35 -2.15
N ALA A 68 -5.36 7.86 -3.09
CA ALA A 68 -6.40 8.85 -2.81
C ALA A 68 -7.50 8.29 -1.90
N ARG A 69 -7.99 7.07 -2.20
CA ARG A 69 -9.06 6.41 -1.43
C ARG A 69 -8.68 6.12 0.02
N HIS A 70 -7.42 5.79 0.25
CA HIS A 70 -6.92 5.40 1.57
C HIS A 70 -6.13 6.52 2.27
N HIS A 71 -6.04 7.70 1.67
CA HIS A 71 -5.29 8.86 2.18
C HIS A 71 -3.80 8.53 2.44
N LEU A 72 -3.16 7.85 1.47
CA LEU A 72 -1.76 7.44 1.56
C LEU A 72 -0.83 8.41 0.83
N LYS A 73 0.35 8.60 1.38
CA LYS A 73 1.45 9.30 0.70
C LYS A 73 2.15 8.38 -0.32
N TYR A 74 2.27 7.11 0.03
CA TYR A 74 2.90 6.10 -0.80
C TYR A 74 1.96 4.91 -1.01
N PRO A 75 1.89 4.35 -2.22
CA PRO A 75 1.07 3.17 -2.52
C PRO A 75 1.73 1.87 -2.00
N TYR A 76 2.09 1.87 -0.73
CA TYR A 76 2.76 0.75 -0.09
C TYR A 76 1.88 0.12 0.99
N VAL A 77 1.77 -1.20 0.93
CA VAL A 77 0.98 -2.00 1.86
C VAL A 77 1.89 -2.97 2.60
N ALA A 78 2.02 -2.81 3.91
CA ALA A 78 2.60 -3.83 4.76
C ALA A 78 1.53 -4.85 5.11
N GLY A 79 1.57 -6.00 4.44
CA GLY A 79 0.62 -7.09 4.63
C GLY A 79 0.71 -7.72 6.01
N ALA A 80 -0.40 -8.31 6.44
CA ALA A 80 -0.46 -9.02 7.71
C ALA A 80 0.40 -10.29 7.69
N MET A 81 1.16 -10.48 8.75
CA MET A 81 1.85 -11.71 9.10
C MET A 81 1.29 -12.23 10.43
N ALA A 82 0.85 -13.48 10.45
CA ALA A 82 0.17 -14.11 11.58
C ALA A 82 0.96 -14.00 12.91
N ASN A 83 0.32 -14.37 14.00
CA ASN A 83 0.89 -14.39 15.36
C ASN A 83 1.48 -13.04 15.82
N GLY A 84 0.92 -11.92 15.35
CA GLY A 84 1.40 -10.59 15.69
C GLY A 84 2.78 -10.24 15.13
N ILE A 85 3.32 -10.99 14.15
CA ILE A 85 4.59 -10.65 13.50
C ILE A 85 4.49 -9.29 12.81
N SER A 86 3.39 -9.03 12.06
CA SER A 86 3.00 -7.65 11.75
C SER A 86 2.43 -7.00 13.01
N SER A 87 3.32 -6.46 13.83
CA SER A 87 3.03 -5.95 15.16
C SER A 87 2.30 -4.60 15.15
N THR A 88 1.75 -4.20 16.29
CA THR A 88 1.17 -2.86 16.47
C THR A 88 2.19 -1.76 16.17
N GLN A 89 3.46 -1.95 16.57
CA GLN A 89 4.53 -0.99 16.29
C GLN A 89 4.80 -0.86 14.78
N MET A 90 4.86 -1.98 14.05
CA MET A 90 5.03 -1.97 12.60
C MET A 90 3.88 -1.24 11.92
N VAL A 91 2.62 -1.55 12.28
CA VAL A 91 1.43 -0.89 11.73
C VAL A 91 1.44 0.60 12.01
N GLN A 92 1.80 1.00 13.23
CA GLN A 92 1.93 2.40 13.61
C GLN A 92 2.98 3.11 12.78
N THR A 93 4.19 2.54 12.65
CA THR A 93 5.27 3.12 11.85
C THR A 93 4.86 3.30 10.39
N MET A 94 4.14 2.33 9.81
CA MET A 94 3.64 2.43 8.45
C MET A 94 2.66 3.60 8.28
N ALA A 95 1.68 3.70 9.18
CA ALA A 95 0.65 4.75 9.14
C ALA A 95 1.26 6.15 9.32
N GLU A 96 2.16 6.34 10.27
CA GLU A 96 2.87 7.60 10.53
C GLU A 96 3.73 8.06 9.35
N ASN A 97 4.19 7.14 8.50
CA ASN A 97 4.95 7.44 7.28
C ASN A 97 4.09 7.52 6.01
N GLY A 98 2.77 7.55 6.13
CA GLY A 98 1.85 7.69 5.00
C GLY A 98 1.69 6.44 4.13
N MET A 99 1.88 5.28 4.73
CA MET A 99 1.67 3.95 4.16
C MET A 99 0.57 3.23 4.95
N ILE A 100 0.12 2.06 4.50
CA ILE A 100 -0.87 1.27 5.23
C ILE A 100 -0.27 -0.05 5.72
N GLY A 101 -0.45 -0.33 7.00
CA GLY A 101 -0.09 -1.60 7.62
C GLY A 101 -1.33 -2.38 8.09
N PHE A 102 -1.24 -3.70 8.05
CA PHE A 102 -2.27 -4.60 8.59
C PHE A 102 -1.70 -5.44 9.72
N PHE A 103 -2.33 -5.34 10.90
CA PHE A 103 -1.94 -6.15 12.05
C PHE A 103 -2.21 -7.64 11.80
N GLY A 104 -1.29 -8.49 12.20
CA GLY A 104 -1.31 -9.93 11.97
C GLY A 104 -2.12 -10.69 13.02
N ALA A 105 -3.44 -10.65 12.94
CA ALA A 105 -4.35 -11.24 13.92
C ALA A 105 -4.48 -12.77 13.84
N GLY A 106 -4.11 -13.39 12.73
CA GLY A 106 -4.21 -14.86 12.59
C GLY A 106 -3.40 -15.60 13.66
N GLY A 107 -4.00 -16.62 14.27
CA GLY A 107 -3.37 -17.42 15.32
C GLY A 107 -3.41 -16.80 16.73
N LEU A 108 -3.97 -15.59 16.88
CA LEU A 108 -4.15 -14.95 18.17
C LEU A 108 -5.55 -15.16 18.72
N SER A 109 -5.67 -15.15 20.05
CA SER A 109 -6.96 -15.16 20.75
C SER A 109 -7.69 -13.81 20.65
N LEU A 110 -9.01 -13.82 20.88
CA LEU A 110 -9.80 -12.57 20.88
C LEU A 110 -9.28 -11.51 21.87
N PRO A 111 -8.87 -11.82 23.11
CA PRO A 111 -8.27 -10.85 24.00
C PRO A 111 -6.97 -10.22 23.48
N GLU A 112 -6.10 -11.01 22.84
CA GLU A 112 -4.87 -10.49 22.23
C GLU A 112 -5.16 -9.56 21.05
N ILE A 113 -6.15 -9.92 20.23
CA ILE A 113 -6.61 -9.08 19.12
C ILE A 113 -7.22 -7.79 19.66
N GLU A 114 -8.07 -7.86 20.71
CA GLU A 114 -8.68 -6.68 21.33
C GLU A 114 -7.62 -5.73 21.90
N HIS A 115 -6.60 -6.26 22.56
CA HIS A 115 -5.47 -5.45 23.04
C HIS A 115 -4.77 -4.69 21.90
N ALA A 116 -4.52 -5.35 20.78
CA ALA A 116 -3.93 -4.71 19.61
C ALA A 116 -4.86 -3.65 19.00
N VAL A 117 -6.16 -3.92 18.94
CA VAL A 117 -7.18 -2.97 18.46
C VAL A 117 -7.19 -1.71 19.31
N VAL A 118 -7.29 -1.85 20.63
CA VAL A 118 -7.28 -0.72 21.58
C VAL A 118 -5.99 0.08 21.45
N THR A 119 -4.84 -0.60 21.33
CA THR A 119 -3.53 0.05 21.18
C THR A 119 -3.47 0.90 19.92
N LEU A 120 -3.87 0.35 18.77
CA LEU A 120 -3.79 1.07 17.50
C LEU A 120 -4.83 2.18 17.37
N THR A 121 -6.07 1.94 17.81
CA THR A 121 -7.12 2.97 17.75
C THR A 121 -6.81 4.17 18.66
N SER A 122 -6.19 3.96 19.82
CA SER A 122 -5.80 5.04 20.72
C SER A 122 -4.62 5.88 20.19
N ARG A 123 -3.78 5.33 19.33
CA ARG A 123 -2.56 6.00 18.83
C ARG A 123 -2.72 6.63 17.45
N LEU A 124 -3.51 6.02 16.60
CA LEU A 124 -3.52 6.37 15.17
C LEU A 124 -4.68 7.25 14.74
N ASN A 125 -5.72 7.42 15.58
CA ASN A 125 -6.90 8.21 15.25
C ASN A 125 -7.41 7.90 13.82
N ASP A 126 -7.32 8.87 12.90
CA ASP A 126 -7.76 8.77 11.50
C ASP A 126 -6.70 8.22 10.52
N ALA A 127 -5.49 7.93 11.00
CA ALA A 127 -4.43 7.41 10.14
C ALA A 127 -4.80 6.05 9.52
N PRO A 128 -4.36 5.74 8.30
CA PRO A 128 -4.75 4.54 7.58
C PRO A 128 -4.09 3.29 8.16
N PHE A 129 -4.86 2.40 8.75
CA PHE A 129 -4.41 1.08 9.18
C PHE A 129 -5.54 0.06 9.06
N GLY A 130 -5.20 -1.21 9.23
CA GLY A 130 -6.15 -2.30 9.21
C GLY A 130 -5.70 -3.53 9.99
N PHE A 131 -6.54 -4.53 9.98
CA PHE A 131 -6.32 -5.81 10.65
C PHE A 131 -6.48 -6.97 9.68
N ASN A 132 -5.83 -8.08 9.96
CA ASN A 132 -6.09 -9.32 9.26
C ASN A 132 -7.42 -9.92 9.74
N LEU A 133 -8.21 -10.42 8.79
CA LEU A 133 -9.27 -11.37 9.06
C LEU A 133 -8.94 -12.65 8.31
N ILE A 134 -8.74 -13.75 9.05
CA ILE A 134 -8.42 -15.03 8.46
C ILE A 134 -9.65 -15.97 8.53
N HIS A 135 -9.87 -16.71 7.44
CA HIS A 135 -10.89 -17.75 7.47
C HIS A 135 -10.48 -18.89 8.37
N SER A 136 -11.31 -19.22 9.34
CA SER A 136 -11.07 -20.24 10.35
C SER A 136 -12.16 -21.33 10.31
N PRO A 137 -12.10 -22.28 9.35
CA PRO A 137 -13.15 -23.29 9.21
C PRO A 137 -13.30 -24.20 10.43
N ALA A 138 -12.20 -24.39 11.17
CA ALA A 138 -12.20 -25.20 12.40
C ALA A 138 -12.75 -24.43 13.63
N ASP A 139 -12.83 -23.11 13.56
CA ASP A 139 -13.33 -22.25 14.63
C ASP A 139 -14.13 -21.06 14.04
N PRO A 140 -15.39 -21.28 13.63
CA PRO A 140 -16.24 -20.22 13.09
C PRO A 140 -16.59 -19.15 14.12
N ASP A 141 -16.57 -19.49 15.41
CA ASP A 141 -16.87 -18.56 16.49
C ASP A 141 -15.74 -17.54 16.66
N LEU A 142 -14.50 -17.94 16.49
CA LEU A 142 -13.35 -17.02 16.47
C LEU A 142 -13.45 -16.02 15.31
N GLU A 143 -13.82 -16.49 14.10
CA GLU A 143 -14.00 -15.61 12.94
C GLU A 143 -15.12 -14.59 13.20
N THR A 144 -16.26 -15.06 13.71
CA THR A 144 -17.41 -14.21 14.04
C THR A 144 -17.08 -13.23 15.18
N GLY A 145 -16.44 -13.70 16.24
CA GLY A 145 -16.01 -12.87 17.36
C GLY A 145 -15.01 -11.77 16.92
N THR A 146 -14.07 -12.12 16.04
CA THR A 146 -13.11 -11.16 15.48
C THR A 146 -13.83 -10.07 14.67
N VAL A 147 -14.81 -10.42 13.85
CA VAL A 147 -15.61 -9.44 13.09
C VAL A 147 -16.41 -8.53 14.04
N GLN A 148 -17.05 -9.08 15.06
CA GLN A 148 -17.78 -8.30 16.06
C GLN A 148 -16.87 -7.32 16.80
N LEU A 149 -15.66 -7.77 17.14
CA LEU A 149 -14.65 -6.93 17.78
C LEU A 149 -14.24 -5.77 16.86
N TYR A 150 -13.94 -6.04 15.60
CA TYR A 150 -13.57 -5.00 14.64
C TYR A 150 -14.68 -3.97 14.43
N LEU A 151 -15.93 -4.41 14.36
CA LEU A 151 -17.08 -3.52 14.24
C LEU A 151 -17.31 -2.70 15.52
N LYS A 152 -17.15 -3.30 16.70
CA LYS A 152 -17.25 -2.63 18.00
C LYS A 152 -16.29 -1.44 18.12
N TYR A 153 -15.06 -1.61 17.66
CA TYR A 153 -14.01 -0.58 17.72
C TYR A 153 -13.86 0.26 16.47
N GLY A 154 -14.76 0.11 15.50
CA GLY A 154 -14.74 0.91 14.28
C GLY A 154 -13.57 0.63 13.34
N ILE A 155 -13.01 -0.56 13.36
CA ILE A 155 -11.97 -0.96 12.40
C ILE A 155 -12.57 -1.01 10.99
N ARG A 156 -12.14 -0.08 10.14
CA ARG A 156 -12.72 0.15 8.81
C ARG A 156 -12.05 -0.61 7.67
N ARG A 157 -10.89 -1.20 7.90
CA ARG A 157 -10.10 -1.89 6.88
C ARG A 157 -9.64 -3.25 7.38
N ILE A 158 -9.96 -4.28 6.61
CA ILE A 158 -9.44 -5.63 6.87
C ILE A 158 -8.69 -6.17 5.65
N SER A 159 -7.66 -6.95 5.92
CA SER A 159 -7.01 -7.81 4.94
C SER A 159 -7.57 -9.22 5.09
N ALA A 160 -8.48 -9.61 4.19
CA ALA A 160 -9.08 -10.93 4.21
C ALA A 160 -8.11 -11.97 3.61
N ALA A 161 -7.87 -13.06 4.34
CA ALA A 161 -6.95 -14.10 3.95
C ALA A 161 -7.55 -15.51 4.14
N ALA A 162 -7.10 -16.46 3.34
CA ALA A 162 -7.54 -17.87 3.35
C ALA A 162 -9.03 -18.10 3.02
N PHE A 163 -9.74 -17.11 2.52
CA PHE A 163 -11.14 -17.27 2.12
C PHE A 163 -11.23 -17.90 0.73
N MET A 164 -11.73 -19.14 0.68
CA MET A 164 -12.07 -19.83 -0.58
C MET A 164 -13.53 -19.57 -1.00
N ARG A 165 -14.34 -18.99 -0.12
CA ARG A 165 -15.73 -18.61 -0.31
C ARG A 165 -16.09 -17.44 0.61
N MET A 166 -17.17 -16.74 0.33
CA MET A 166 -17.71 -15.75 1.27
C MET A 166 -18.34 -16.46 2.47
N THR A 167 -17.99 -16.01 3.67
CA THR A 167 -18.59 -16.45 4.91
C THR A 167 -19.61 -15.42 5.41
N PRO A 168 -20.60 -15.82 6.24
CA PRO A 168 -21.52 -14.87 6.86
C PRO A 168 -20.81 -13.74 7.62
N ALA A 169 -19.75 -14.08 8.36
CA ALA A 169 -18.97 -13.10 9.12
C ALA A 169 -18.30 -12.05 8.21
N LEU A 170 -17.66 -12.49 7.12
CA LEU A 170 -17.03 -11.59 6.13
C LEU A 170 -18.09 -10.68 5.46
N VAL A 171 -19.23 -11.25 5.06
CA VAL A 171 -20.33 -10.48 4.46
C VAL A 171 -20.88 -9.48 5.47
N TYR A 172 -21.15 -9.93 6.70
CA TYR A 172 -21.65 -9.06 7.78
C TYR A 172 -20.72 -7.86 8.03
N TYR A 173 -19.39 -8.09 8.12
CA TYR A 173 -18.43 -7.00 8.23
C TYR A 173 -18.58 -6.00 7.08
N ARG A 174 -18.66 -6.50 5.84
CA ARG A 174 -18.68 -5.63 4.64
C ARG A 174 -19.94 -4.80 4.53
N VAL A 175 -21.11 -5.37 4.87
CA VAL A 175 -22.40 -4.70 4.70
C VAL A 175 -22.82 -3.84 5.91
N LYS A 176 -22.21 -4.05 7.06
CA LYS A 176 -22.58 -3.31 8.28
C LYS A 176 -22.32 -1.82 8.11
N GLY A 177 -23.38 -1.02 8.28
CA GLY A 177 -23.31 0.43 8.15
C GLY A 177 -23.40 0.95 6.71
N ILE A 178 -23.74 0.11 5.73
CA ILE A 178 -24.09 0.59 4.39
C ILE A 178 -25.33 1.49 4.50
N HIS A 179 -25.23 2.66 3.88
CA HIS A 179 -26.34 3.61 3.82
C HIS A 179 -26.32 4.39 2.51
N GLN A 180 -27.44 4.98 2.16
CA GLN A 180 -27.55 5.88 1.02
C GLN A 180 -27.46 7.33 1.51
N GLU A 181 -26.60 8.10 0.87
CA GLU A 181 -26.46 9.52 1.09
C GLU A 181 -27.63 10.29 0.46
N ASN A 182 -27.80 11.57 0.83
CA ASN A 182 -28.86 12.42 0.28
C ASN A 182 -28.74 12.66 -1.23
N ASP A 183 -27.55 12.51 -1.80
CA ASP A 183 -27.30 12.62 -3.24
C ASP A 183 -27.55 11.30 -4.01
N GLY A 184 -28.04 10.27 -3.33
CA GLY A 184 -28.30 8.94 -3.90
C GLY A 184 -27.09 8.01 -3.92
N ARG A 185 -25.90 8.48 -3.57
CA ARG A 185 -24.69 7.66 -3.50
C ARG A 185 -24.76 6.66 -2.35
N VAL A 186 -24.35 5.42 -2.61
CA VAL A 186 -24.25 4.39 -1.57
C VAL A 186 -22.86 4.40 -0.94
N THR A 187 -22.80 4.60 0.36
CA THR A 187 -21.58 4.55 1.17
C THR A 187 -21.49 3.25 1.94
N ALA A 188 -20.34 2.58 1.82
CA ALA A 188 -20.01 1.37 2.55
C ALA A 188 -18.73 1.60 3.36
N PRO A 189 -18.84 1.86 4.67
CA PRO A 189 -17.72 2.33 5.48
C PRO A 189 -16.64 1.27 5.69
N ASN A 190 -17.00 0.00 5.71
CA ASN A 190 -16.07 -1.10 5.97
C ASN A 190 -15.49 -1.62 4.64
N GLN A 191 -14.17 -1.72 4.57
CA GLN A 191 -13.43 -2.06 3.37
C GLN A 191 -12.73 -3.40 3.55
N VAL A 192 -12.86 -4.27 2.55
CA VAL A 192 -12.19 -5.56 2.48
C VAL A 192 -11.13 -5.48 1.39
N ILE A 193 -9.87 -5.63 1.79
CA ILE A 193 -8.75 -5.77 0.87
C ILE A 193 -8.46 -7.26 0.81
N ALA A 194 -8.84 -7.89 -0.28
CA ALA A 194 -8.61 -9.32 -0.47
C ALA A 194 -7.16 -9.59 -0.87
N LYS A 195 -6.51 -10.49 -0.15
CA LYS A 195 -5.24 -11.06 -0.58
C LYS A 195 -5.53 -12.31 -1.40
N VAL A 196 -5.31 -12.24 -2.71
CA VAL A 196 -5.34 -13.39 -3.58
C VAL A 196 -3.92 -13.93 -3.68
N SER A 197 -3.68 -15.14 -3.18
CA SER A 197 -2.45 -15.89 -3.43
C SER A 197 -2.78 -17.09 -4.31
N ARG A 198 -1.99 -17.29 -5.36
CA ARG A 198 -2.01 -18.49 -6.19
C ARG A 198 -0.91 -19.44 -5.72
#